data_8b15c2104a9d5a10af8a8a53efc33db2
#
_entry.id   8b15c2104a9d5a10af8a8a53efc33db2
#
_cell.length_a   1.000
_cell.length_b   1.000
_cell.length_c   1.000
_cell.angle_alpha   90.00
_cell.angle_beta   90.00
_cell.angle_gamma   90.00
#
_symmetry.space_group_name_H-M   'P 1'
#
loop_
_entity.id
_entity.type
_entity.pdbx_description
1 polymer ?
#
loop_
_entity_poly.entity_id
_entity_poly.type
_entity_poly.pdbx_seq_one_letter_code
_entity_poly.pdbx_strand_id
1 'polypeptide(L)'
;MNDIIYLDYSATTQPDETVLRHFNYLVQNKFANPNSNHSLGLEAKENIAEAISNISNFLGVNPDEIIFTSGASEANNLAIKGVTLNSDRKQIITTGLEHSSIFGPVGYLQKMGYQIDFVKLKKDGTADLQHLKSLLTEDTLLVSIGAVDSEIGIRQPIEEIGLMLQENPDIYLHSDITQCLGKAEIDLAHVDFASFSGHKIYCFKGIGGLIKKKNIKLSPLIHGGKSTTIFRSGTPPTELISSLSKSFNLFKTSLGANYLYVKNLNSKLQTELTKYPNVFINSTEHSIPHILNISIIDINANDIQKYFEKHNIYFSTKAACASSEDVSRNILTLTNDPKRAASSIRISLSYKTDEKELRSFIKLFDQYMEEMKHEIN
;
A
#
# COMPACT_ATOMS: atom_id res chain seq x y z
N MET A 1 13.08 -28.78 -9.09
CA MET A 1 11.87 -28.09 -8.64
C MET A 1 11.56 -27.08 -9.74
N ASN A 2 10.33 -27.04 -10.24
CA ASN A 2 9.95 -25.98 -11.17
C ASN A 2 10.07 -24.67 -10.42
N ASP A 3 10.76 -23.68 -11.00
CA ASP A 3 10.96 -22.38 -10.38
C ASP A 3 9.60 -21.72 -10.11
N ILE A 4 9.42 -21.13 -8.92
CA ILE A 4 8.21 -20.38 -8.57
C ILE A 4 8.24 -19.06 -9.33
N ILE A 5 7.18 -18.74 -10.04
CA ILE A 5 6.95 -17.45 -10.67
C ILE A 5 5.96 -16.67 -9.81
N TYR A 6 6.45 -15.62 -9.14
CA TYR A 6 5.67 -14.84 -8.20
C TYR A 6 5.30 -13.48 -8.78
N LEU A 7 4.02 -13.32 -9.13
CA LEU A 7 3.44 -12.11 -9.72
C LEU A 7 2.39 -11.47 -8.79
N ASP A 8 2.59 -11.59 -7.46
CA ASP A 8 1.70 -11.05 -6.45
C ASP A 8 2.41 -10.12 -5.45
N TYR A 9 3.35 -9.32 -5.95
CA TYR A 9 4.16 -8.39 -5.15
C TYR A 9 3.34 -7.29 -4.43
N SER A 10 2.10 -7.03 -4.88
CA SER A 10 1.18 -6.13 -4.18
C SER A 10 0.55 -6.76 -2.94
N ALA A 11 0.50 -8.09 -2.82
CA ALA A 11 0.05 -8.78 -1.61
C ALA A 11 1.14 -8.81 -0.53
N THR A 12 2.36 -9.14 -0.90
CA THR A 12 3.56 -9.10 -0.04
C THR A 12 4.82 -9.26 -0.88
N THR A 13 5.97 -8.86 -0.35
CA THR A 13 7.27 -9.15 -0.95
C THR A 13 8.05 -10.12 -0.08
N GLN A 14 8.91 -10.93 -0.69
CA GLN A 14 9.92 -11.68 0.04
C GLN A 14 10.95 -10.69 0.61
N PRO A 15 11.38 -10.84 1.88
CA PRO A 15 12.46 -10.02 2.42
C PRO A 15 13.72 -10.11 1.54
N ASP A 16 14.37 -8.97 1.33
CA ASP A 16 15.63 -8.96 0.59
C ASP A 16 16.72 -9.67 1.38
N GLU A 17 17.63 -10.37 0.70
CA GLU A 17 18.71 -11.10 1.36
C GLU A 17 19.59 -10.22 2.27
N THR A 18 19.81 -8.97 1.87
CA THR A 18 20.62 -8.04 2.67
C THR A 18 19.86 -7.62 3.93
N VAL A 19 18.55 -7.46 3.82
CA VAL A 19 17.64 -7.18 4.94
C VAL A 19 17.55 -8.39 5.87
N LEU A 20 17.44 -9.60 5.33
CA LEU A 20 17.38 -10.84 6.12
C LEU A 20 18.70 -11.09 6.87
N ARG A 21 19.85 -10.92 6.22
CA ARG A 21 21.16 -11.05 6.88
C ARG A 21 21.34 -10.02 7.99
N HIS A 22 20.91 -8.78 7.75
CA HIS A 22 20.97 -7.72 8.77
C HIS A 22 20.09 -8.04 9.97
N PHE A 23 18.87 -8.49 9.77
CA PHE A 23 17.96 -8.93 10.82
C PHE A 23 18.58 -10.04 11.68
N ASN A 24 19.09 -11.11 11.04
CA ASN A 24 19.72 -12.23 11.75
C ASN A 24 20.92 -11.78 12.59
N TYR A 25 21.75 -10.87 12.06
CA TYR A 25 22.85 -10.28 12.80
C TYR A 25 22.37 -9.54 14.06
N LEU A 26 21.33 -8.73 13.93
CA LEU A 26 20.79 -7.93 15.06
C LEU A 26 20.18 -8.82 16.15
N VAL A 27 19.38 -9.82 15.78
CA VAL A 27 18.77 -10.76 16.74
C VAL A 27 19.84 -11.50 17.56
N GLN A 28 20.96 -11.86 16.93
CA GLN A 28 22.04 -12.58 17.59
C GLN A 28 22.96 -11.68 18.42
N ASN A 29 23.20 -10.45 18.00
CA ASN A 29 24.27 -9.61 18.54
C ASN A 29 23.79 -8.32 19.21
N LYS A 30 22.53 -7.85 18.95
CA LYS A 30 22.00 -6.54 19.40
C LYS A 30 20.61 -6.67 20.02
N PHE A 31 20.38 -7.73 20.78
CA PHE A 31 19.07 -8.14 21.31
C PHE A 31 18.61 -7.35 22.55
N ALA A 32 19.44 -6.44 23.08
CA ALA A 32 19.15 -5.75 24.32
C ALA A 32 17.94 -4.79 24.21
N ASN A 33 17.22 -4.62 25.32
CA ASN A 33 16.12 -3.68 25.39
C ASN A 33 16.63 -2.22 25.27
N PRO A 34 16.22 -1.43 24.30
CA PRO A 34 16.69 -0.06 24.10
C PRO A 34 16.27 0.92 25.23
N ASN A 35 15.37 0.51 26.13
CA ASN A 35 15.00 1.28 27.31
C ASN A 35 15.92 1.02 28.52
N SER A 36 16.88 0.09 28.43
CA SER A 36 17.86 -0.19 29.48
C SER A 36 19.01 0.81 29.47
N ASN A 37 19.48 1.22 30.66
CA ASN A 37 20.53 2.24 30.81
C ASN A 37 21.96 1.66 30.76
N HIS A 38 22.14 0.34 30.64
CA HIS A 38 23.45 -0.27 30.45
C HIS A 38 23.91 -0.21 28.99
N SER A 39 25.19 -0.42 28.73
CA SER A 39 25.82 -0.24 27.41
C SER A 39 25.10 -0.95 26.25
N LEU A 40 24.66 -2.18 26.44
CA LEU A 40 23.93 -2.94 25.41
C LEU A 40 22.58 -2.30 25.07
N GLY A 41 21.86 -1.75 26.07
CA GLY A 41 20.61 -1.04 25.84
C GLY A 41 20.81 0.29 25.11
N LEU A 42 21.88 1.03 25.47
CA LEU A 42 22.26 2.26 24.77
C LEU A 42 22.61 2.00 23.32
N GLU A 43 23.36 0.92 23.03
CA GLU A 43 23.68 0.51 21.66
C GLU A 43 22.41 0.15 20.84
N ALA A 44 21.46 -0.56 21.43
CA ALA A 44 20.17 -0.83 20.79
C ALA A 44 19.38 0.46 20.48
N LYS A 45 19.45 1.45 21.40
CA LYS A 45 18.85 2.77 21.20
C LYS A 45 19.53 3.55 20.07
N GLU A 46 20.84 3.48 19.95
CA GLU A 46 21.60 4.09 18.83
C GLU A 46 21.20 3.49 17.49
N ASN A 47 21.05 2.16 17.40
CA ASN A 47 20.56 1.49 16.19
C ASN A 47 19.18 1.99 15.75
N ILE A 48 18.27 2.24 16.71
CA ILE A 48 16.95 2.82 16.42
C ILE A 48 17.09 4.27 15.92
N ALA A 49 17.93 5.07 16.55
CA ALA A 49 18.15 6.46 16.15
C ALA A 49 18.74 6.57 14.73
N GLU A 50 19.70 5.71 14.38
CA GLU A 50 20.24 5.61 13.03
C GLU A 50 19.14 5.21 12.03
N ALA A 51 18.31 4.21 12.36
CA ALA A 51 17.22 3.78 11.51
C ALA A 51 16.21 4.90 11.26
N ILE A 52 15.84 5.66 12.30
CA ILE A 52 14.95 6.83 12.20
C ILE A 52 15.56 7.88 11.26
N SER A 53 16.86 8.22 11.44
CA SER A 53 17.57 9.19 10.61
C SER A 53 17.57 8.77 9.12
N ASN A 54 17.84 7.51 8.82
CA ASN A 54 17.85 7.00 7.46
C ASN A 54 16.48 7.04 6.80
N ILE A 55 15.43 6.64 7.53
CA ILE A 55 14.05 6.63 7.03
C ILE A 55 13.55 8.07 6.84
N SER A 56 13.79 8.97 7.81
CA SER A 56 13.38 10.37 7.72
C SER A 56 14.05 11.08 6.53
N ASN A 57 15.34 10.85 6.30
CA ASN A 57 16.05 11.40 5.15
C ASN A 57 15.50 10.87 3.81
N PHE A 58 15.12 9.60 3.75
CA PHE A 58 14.51 9.04 2.52
C PHE A 58 13.14 9.64 2.22
N LEU A 59 12.32 9.83 3.27
CA LEU A 59 10.95 10.33 3.14
C LEU A 59 10.85 11.87 3.11
N GLY A 60 11.95 12.59 3.36
CA GLY A 60 11.93 14.05 3.44
C GLY A 60 11.11 14.58 4.65
N VAL A 61 11.11 13.86 5.78
CA VAL A 61 10.35 14.20 6.99
C VAL A 61 11.29 14.38 8.19
N ASN A 62 10.78 14.95 9.30
CA ASN A 62 11.58 15.07 10.51
C ASN A 62 11.66 13.74 11.27
N PRO A 63 12.77 13.45 11.96
CA PRO A 63 12.93 12.22 12.73
C PRO A 63 11.83 12.00 13.80
N ASP A 64 11.33 13.07 14.43
CA ASP A 64 10.28 13.03 15.43
C ASP A 64 8.84 12.88 14.87
N GLU A 65 8.69 12.87 13.57
CA GLU A 65 7.43 12.61 12.86
C GLU A 65 7.19 11.11 12.60
N ILE A 66 8.18 10.23 12.85
CA ILE A 66 8.07 8.79 12.59
C ILE A 66 7.55 8.05 13.82
N ILE A 67 6.46 7.30 13.65
CA ILE A 67 5.89 6.40 14.65
C ILE A 67 5.93 4.97 14.08
N PHE A 68 6.71 4.08 14.67
CA PHE A 68 6.72 2.67 14.27
C PHE A 68 5.46 1.95 14.73
N THR A 69 4.91 1.13 13.85
CA THR A 69 3.70 0.32 14.06
C THR A 69 3.94 -1.11 13.58
N SER A 70 3.00 -2.00 13.86
CA SER A 70 3.07 -3.39 13.33
C SER A 70 2.81 -3.48 11.80
N GLY A 71 2.43 -2.38 11.17
CA GLY A 71 2.15 -2.27 9.74
C GLY A 71 1.14 -1.17 9.43
N ALA A 72 0.80 -0.98 8.17
CA ALA A 72 -0.13 0.04 7.72
C ALA A 72 -1.52 -0.06 8.38
N SER A 73 -2.00 -1.26 8.68
CA SER A 73 -3.31 -1.42 9.34
C SER A 73 -3.35 -0.77 10.71
N GLU A 74 -2.30 -0.92 11.55
CA GLU A 74 -2.19 -0.20 12.81
C GLU A 74 -2.01 1.30 12.57
N ALA A 75 -1.16 1.69 11.62
CA ALA A 75 -0.88 3.07 11.29
C ALA A 75 -2.13 3.82 10.81
N ASN A 76 -2.92 3.23 9.90
CA ASN A 76 -4.19 3.77 9.42
C ASN A 76 -5.21 3.94 10.56
N ASN A 77 -5.35 2.94 11.43
CA ASN A 77 -6.21 3.05 12.60
C ASN A 77 -5.75 4.15 13.55
N LEU A 78 -4.43 4.25 13.80
CA LEU A 78 -3.85 5.27 14.68
C LEU A 78 -4.09 6.68 14.12
N ALA A 79 -3.85 6.91 12.82
CA ALA A 79 -4.11 8.19 12.18
C ALA A 79 -5.60 8.56 12.26
N ILE A 80 -6.48 7.69 11.73
CA ILE A 80 -7.90 7.98 11.57
C ILE A 80 -8.60 8.10 12.94
N LYS A 81 -8.40 7.13 13.85
CA LYS A 81 -9.08 7.14 15.16
C LYS A 81 -8.38 8.06 16.15
N GLY A 82 -7.05 8.13 16.12
CA GLY A 82 -6.28 8.94 17.07
C GLY A 82 -6.50 10.44 16.90
N VAL A 83 -6.73 10.92 15.65
CA VAL A 83 -7.03 12.34 15.42
C VAL A 83 -8.45 12.71 15.86
N THR A 84 -9.43 11.81 15.72
CA THR A 84 -10.82 12.07 16.10
C THR A 84 -11.01 12.29 17.60
N LEU A 85 -10.12 11.75 18.45
CA LEU A 85 -10.17 11.93 19.90
C LEU A 85 -9.70 13.32 20.37
N ASN A 86 -9.24 14.16 19.44
CA ASN A 86 -8.72 15.52 19.75
C ASN A 86 -9.52 16.63 19.04
N SER A 87 -10.69 16.33 18.50
CA SER A 87 -11.52 17.29 17.77
C SER A 87 -13.00 17.02 17.95
N ASP A 88 -13.80 18.08 17.94
CA ASP A 88 -15.25 18.00 17.92
C ASP A 88 -15.83 17.87 16.50
N ARG A 89 -15.02 18.09 15.47
CA ARG A 89 -15.38 17.91 14.06
C ARG A 89 -15.65 16.45 13.76
N LYS A 90 -16.66 16.15 12.95
CA LYS A 90 -17.16 14.78 12.76
C LYS A 90 -17.33 14.35 11.31
N GLN A 91 -16.83 15.10 10.35
CA GLN A 91 -16.85 14.68 8.95
C GLN A 91 -15.48 14.10 8.53
N ILE A 92 -15.52 12.93 7.90
CA ILE A 92 -14.37 12.28 7.26
C ILE A 92 -14.70 12.05 5.79
N ILE A 93 -13.79 12.44 4.91
CA ILE A 93 -13.93 12.28 3.46
C ILE A 93 -12.90 11.24 2.98
N THR A 94 -13.35 10.29 2.15
CA THR A 94 -12.49 9.20 1.63
C THR A 94 -12.90 8.82 0.21
N THR A 95 -12.28 7.79 -0.38
CA THR A 95 -12.65 7.26 -1.71
C THR A 95 -13.23 5.85 -1.62
N GLY A 96 -13.85 5.37 -2.72
CA GLY A 96 -14.32 3.99 -2.83
C GLY A 96 -13.22 2.96 -3.08
N LEU A 97 -11.97 3.40 -3.33
CA LEU A 97 -10.84 2.52 -3.67
C LEU A 97 -9.96 2.15 -2.47
N GLU A 98 -10.30 2.60 -1.27
CA GLU A 98 -9.45 2.43 -0.09
C GLU A 98 -9.30 0.97 0.34
N HIS A 99 -8.17 0.70 0.99
CA HIS A 99 -7.90 -0.59 1.61
C HIS A 99 -8.85 -0.84 2.81
N SER A 100 -9.11 -2.12 3.12
CA SER A 100 -9.96 -2.53 4.26
C SER A 100 -9.52 -1.93 5.60
N SER A 101 -8.23 -1.64 5.79
CA SER A 101 -7.70 -0.98 6.98
C SER A 101 -8.05 0.52 7.09
N ILE A 102 -8.59 1.13 6.04
CA ILE A 102 -9.23 2.46 6.04
C ILE A 102 -10.74 2.31 6.25
N PHE A 103 -11.40 1.42 5.48
CA PHE A 103 -12.85 1.21 5.63
C PHE A 103 -13.24 0.73 7.03
N GLY A 104 -12.41 -0.10 7.66
CA GLY A 104 -12.67 -0.60 9.01
C GLY A 104 -12.83 0.52 10.05
N PRO A 105 -11.80 1.38 10.28
CA PRO A 105 -11.91 2.49 11.22
C PRO A 105 -12.92 3.55 10.80
N VAL A 106 -13.08 3.84 9.51
CA VAL A 106 -14.09 4.78 9.00
C VAL A 106 -15.51 4.26 9.27
N GLY A 107 -15.79 2.98 8.97
CA GLY A 107 -17.09 2.37 9.28
C GLY A 107 -17.38 2.25 10.79
N TYR A 108 -16.34 2.07 11.61
CA TYR A 108 -16.48 2.15 13.06
C TYR A 108 -16.89 3.57 13.50
N LEU A 109 -16.22 4.60 12.99
CA LEU A 109 -16.54 5.99 13.32
C LEU A 109 -17.91 6.41 12.82
N GLN A 110 -18.36 5.92 11.67
CA GLN A 110 -19.72 6.12 11.19
C GLN A 110 -20.77 5.64 12.20
N LYS A 111 -20.56 4.45 12.81
CA LYS A 111 -21.43 3.93 13.89
C LYS A 111 -21.37 4.79 15.16
N MET A 112 -20.30 5.56 15.34
CA MET A 112 -20.12 6.52 16.45
C MET A 112 -20.67 7.92 16.13
N GLY A 113 -21.38 8.07 15.00
CA GLY A 113 -22.04 9.32 14.60
C GLY A 113 -21.18 10.27 13.76
N TYR A 114 -20.06 9.79 13.19
CA TYR A 114 -19.31 10.57 12.21
C TYR A 114 -20.00 10.51 10.85
N GLN A 115 -20.01 11.64 10.14
CA GLN A 115 -20.40 11.72 8.75
C GLN A 115 -19.25 11.22 7.88
N ILE A 116 -19.55 10.28 6.96
CA ILE A 116 -18.57 9.75 6.02
C ILE A 116 -19.01 10.06 4.60
N ASP A 117 -18.22 10.83 3.90
CA ASP A 117 -18.46 11.21 2.52
C ASP A 117 -17.43 10.59 1.57
N PHE A 118 -17.90 10.21 0.38
CA PHE A 118 -17.05 9.58 -0.63
C PHE A 118 -16.84 10.54 -1.81
N VAL A 119 -15.57 10.81 -2.10
CA VAL A 119 -15.19 11.56 -3.29
C VAL A 119 -15.55 10.75 -4.53
N LYS A 120 -16.19 11.39 -5.52
CA LYS A 120 -16.40 10.78 -6.83
C LYS A 120 -15.07 10.56 -7.53
N LEU A 121 -15.00 9.48 -8.29
CA LEU A 121 -13.86 9.20 -9.14
C LEU A 121 -14.14 9.70 -10.56
N LYS A 122 -13.11 10.19 -11.23
CA LYS A 122 -13.13 10.42 -12.66
C LYS A 122 -13.10 9.09 -13.42
N LYS A 123 -13.28 9.11 -14.73
CA LYS A 123 -13.23 7.91 -15.58
C LYS A 123 -11.87 7.18 -15.53
N ASP A 124 -10.81 7.91 -15.29
CA ASP A 124 -9.44 7.41 -15.12
C ASP A 124 -9.16 6.84 -13.72
N GLY A 125 -10.15 6.91 -12.82
CA GLY A 125 -10.10 6.42 -11.44
C GLY A 125 -9.44 7.36 -10.45
N THR A 126 -8.99 8.55 -10.88
CA THR A 126 -8.49 9.57 -9.96
C THR A 126 -9.64 10.28 -9.24
N ALA A 127 -9.38 10.77 -8.03
CA ALA A 127 -10.33 11.54 -7.25
C ALA A 127 -10.70 12.85 -8.00
N ASP A 128 -11.99 13.16 -8.05
CA ASP A 128 -12.46 14.44 -8.60
C ASP A 128 -12.24 15.55 -7.56
N LEU A 129 -11.23 16.40 -7.82
CA LEU A 129 -10.85 17.49 -6.92
C LEU A 129 -11.94 18.54 -6.77
N GLN A 130 -12.76 18.77 -7.81
CA GLN A 130 -13.88 19.73 -7.73
C GLN A 130 -14.96 19.15 -6.80
N HIS A 131 -15.27 17.87 -6.94
CA HIS A 131 -16.20 17.21 -6.03
C HIS A 131 -15.65 17.16 -4.60
N LEU A 132 -14.36 16.85 -4.42
CA LEU A 132 -13.72 16.90 -3.10
C LEU A 132 -13.89 18.29 -2.48
N LYS A 133 -13.57 19.37 -3.22
CA LYS A 133 -13.72 20.75 -2.75
C LYS A 133 -15.16 21.07 -2.34
N SER A 134 -16.15 20.54 -3.06
CA SER A 134 -17.58 20.75 -2.76
C SER A 134 -18.08 19.99 -1.51
N LEU A 135 -17.36 18.95 -1.06
CA LEU A 135 -17.67 18.18 0.15
C LEU A 135 -17.10 18.81 1.42
N LEU A 136 -16.11 19.71 1.31
CA LEU A 136 -15.47 20.33 2.47
C LEU A 136 -16.45 21.23 3.19
N THR A 137 -16.55 21.07 4.53
CA THR A 137 -17.37 21.89 5.43
C THR A 137 -16.55 22.30 6.65
N GLU A 138 -17.10 23.15 7.49
CA GLU A 138 -16.49 23.51 8.79
C GLU A 138 -16.37 22.30 9.74
N ASP A 139 -17.17 21.26 9.54
CA ASP A 139 -17.13 20.01 10.30
C ASP A 139 -16.13 18.98 9.75
N THR A 140 -15.50 19.25 8.59
CA THR A 140 -14.51 18.34 8.02
C THR A 140 -13.27 18.29 8.90
N LEU A 141 -12.93 17.09 9.39
CA LEU A 141 -11.74 16.84 10.19
C LEU A 141 -10.62 16.23 9.35
N LEU A 142 -10.96 15.25 8.52
CA LEU A 142 -9.98 14.40 7.85
C LEU A 142 -10.40 14.08 6.43
N VAL A 143 -9.47 14.26 5.49
CA VAL A 143 -9.49 13.67 4.15
C VAL A 143 -8.52 12.49 4.17
N SER A 144 -9.01 11.27 3.92
CA SER A 144 -8.20 10.05 3.93
C SER A 144 -8.25 9.37 2.57
N ILE A 145 -7.18 9.50 1.78
CA ILE A 145 -7.09 8.99 0.41
C ILE A 145 -5.73 8.31 0.23
N GLY A 146 -5.75 7.02 -0.14
CA GLY A 146 -4.53 6.25 -0.41
C GLY A 146 -3.79 6.76 -1.64
N ALA A 147 -2.46 6.83 -1.57
CA ALA A 147 -1.65 7.34 -2.67
C ALA A 147 -1.72 6.46 -3.92
N VAL A 148 -1.80 5.14 -3.74
CA VAL A 148 -1.94 4.17 -4.83
C VAL A 148 -2.88 3.06 -4.41
N ASP A 149 -3.89 2.79 -5.22
CA ASP A 149 -4.81 1.68 -5.02
C ASP A 149 -4.09 0.32 -5.16
N SER A 150 -4.40 -0.60 -4.28
CA SER A 150 -3.70 -1.89 -4.19
C SER A 150 -4.14 -2.93 -5.21
N GLU A 151 -5.24 -2.70 -5.93
CA GLU A 151 -5.84 -3.67 -6.84
C GLU A 151 -5.69 -3.28 -8.31
N ILE A 152 -5.88 -1.98 -8.63
CA ILE A 152 -5.83 -1.45 -9.99
C ILE A 152 -4.53 -0.66 -10.22
N GLY A 153 -3.90 -0.21 -9.13
CA GLY A 153 -2.65 0.54 -9.17
C GLY A 153 -2.81 2.04 -9.41
N ILE A 154 -4.03 2.56 -9.40
CA ILE A 154 -4.29 3.98 -9.70
C ILE A 154 -3.62 4.86 -8.64
N ARG A 155 -2.77 5.77 -9.11
CA ARG A 155 -2.16 6.82 -8.30
C ARG A 155 -3.13 7.98 -8.14
N GLN A 156 -3.40 8.38 -6.90
CA GLN A 156 -4.22 9.51 -6.58
C GLN A 156 -3.40 10.82 -6.55
N PRO A 157 -4.01 11.97 -6.85
CA PRO A 157 -3.34 13.27 -6.91
C PRO A 157 -3.15 13.85 -5.48
N ILE A 158 -2.34 13.15 -4.65
CA ILE A 158 -2.16 13.49 -3.23
C ILE A 158 -1.51 14.85 -3.03
N GLU A 159 -0.55 15.19 -3.90
CA GLU A 159 0.16 16.46 -3.87
C GLU A 159 -0.80 17.63 -4.12
N GLU A 160 -1.69 17.52 -5.12
CA GLU A 160 -2.70 18.54 -5.45
C GLU A 160 -3.78 18.64 -4.36
N ILE A 161 -4.19 17.50 -3.78
CA ILE A 161 -5.11 17.46 -2.64
C ILE A 161 -4.49 18.19 -1.44
N GLY A 162 -3.24 17.88 -1.12
CA GLY A 162 -2.52 18.53 -0.04
C GLY A 162 -2.42 20.04 -0.21
N LEU A 163 -2.06 20.51 -1.41
CA LEU A 163 -2.02 21.94 -1.73
C LEU A 163 -3.40 22.61 -1.59
N MET A 164 -4.47 21.96 -2.07
CA MET A 164 -5.83 22.48 -1.96
C MET A 164 -6.28 22.61 -0.49
N LEU A 165 -5.92 21.65 0.37
CA LEU A 165 -6.30 21.68 1.77
C LEU A 165 -5.55 22.72 2.60
N GLN A 166 -4.45 23.29 2.11
CA GLN A 166 -3.76 24.41 2.79
C GLN A 166 -4.64 25.66 2.98
N GLU A 167 -5.67 25.83 2.15
CA GLU A 167 -6.69 26.87 2.35
C GLU A 167 -7.53 26.63 3.63
N ASN A 168 -7.49 25.41 4.19
CA ASN A 168 -8.25 24.98 5.36
C ASN A 168 -7.35 24.23 6.35
N PRO A 169 -6.47 24.90 7.10
CA PRO A 169 -5.40 24.28 7.91
C PRO A 169 -5.89 23.40 9.07
N ASP A 170 -7.17 23.43 9.35
CA ASP A 170 -7.81 22.58 10.37
C ASP A 170 -8.32 21.24 9.80
N ILE A 171 -8.20 21.02 8.50
CA ILE A 171 -8.54 19.77 7.83
C ILE A 171 -7.26 19.00 7.56
N TYR A 172 -7.14 17.81 8.12
CA TYR A 172 -5.95 16.98 7.96
C TYR A 172 -6.03 16.09 6.72
N LEU A 173 -4.89 15.88 6.06
CA LEU A 173 -4.72 14.91 4.98
C LEU A 173 -4.00 13.66 5.50
N HIS A 174 -4.67 12.51 5.43
CA HIS A 174 -4.08 11.19 5.61
C HIS A 174 -3.95 10.47 4.26
N SER A 175 -2.81 9.85 4.02
CA SER A 175 -2.59 9.00 2.85
C SER A 175 -1.94 7.67 3.23
N ASP A 176 -2.53 6.55 2.80
CA ASP A 176 -1.87 5.25 2.82
C ASP A 176 -0.91 5.17 1.62
N ILE A 177 0.39 5.26 1.91
CA ILE A 177 1.45 5.23 0.88
C ILE A 177 2.04 3.83 0.66
N THR A 178 1.44 2.79 1.21
CA THR A 178 1.97 1.42 1.22
C THR A 178 2.27 0.88 -0.18
N GLN A 179 1.43 1.19 -1.16
CA GLN A 179 1.65 0.74 -2.54
C GLN A 179 2.50 1.69 -3.39
N CYS A 180 2.69 2.93 -2.93
CA CYS A 180 3.56 3.91 -3.56
C CYS A 180 5.03 3.74 -3.13
N LEU A 181 5.25 3.52 -1.83
CA LEU A 181 6.57 3.47 -1.21
C LEU A 181 7.48 2.41 -1.86
N GLY A 182 8.69 2.84 -2.27
CA GLY A 182 9.66 1.99 -2.94
C GLY A 182 9.31 1.59 -4.38
N LYS A 183 8.22 2.13 -4.95
CA LYS A 183 7.75 1.87 -6.31
C LYS A 183 7.63 3.14 -7.14
N ALA A 184 7.12 4.22 -6.57
CA ALA A 184 7.00 5.52 -7.22
C ALA A 184 7.42 6.64 -6.25
N GLU A 185 7.76 7.78 -6.78
CA GLU A 185 8.04 8.97 -5.99
C GLU A 185 6.76 9.52 -5.37
N ILE A 186 6.85 10.10 -4.19
CA ILE A 186 5.77 10.80 -3.50
C ILE A 186 6.35 11.95 -2.69
N ASP A 187 5.72 13.12 -2.79
CA ASP A 187 6.01 14.27 -1.94
C ASP A 187 5.04 14.29 -0.74
N LEU A 188 5.61 14.29 0.47
CA LEU A 188 4.87 14.33 1.72
C LEU A 188 4.82 15.74 2.35
N ALA A 189 5.23 16.78 1.64
CA ALA A 189 5.30 18.15 2.17
C ALA A 189 3.95 18.63 2.71
N HIS A 190 2.85 18.31 2.01
CA HIS A 190 1.50 18.71 2.36
C HIS A 190 0.62 17.55 2.87
N VAL A 191 1.23 16.46 3.32
CA VAL A 191 0.54 15.29 3.91
C VAL A 191 0.74 15.31 5.41
N ASP A 192 -0.35 15.29 6.17
CA ASP A 192 -0.35 15.35 7.64
C ASP A 192 -0.05 14.00 8.27
N PHE A 193 -0.60 12.94 7.66
CA PHE A 193 -0.40 11.55 8.07
C PHE A 193 -0.10 10.69 6.85
N ALA A 194 0.98 9.90 6.90
CA ALA A 194 1.28 8.92 5.86
C ALA A 194 1.56 7.54 6.49
N SER A 195 0.79 6.54 6.09
CA SER A 195 0.88 5.17 6.62
C SER A 195 1.57 4.23 5.66
N PHE A 196 2.39 3.28 6.17
CA PHE A 196 3.07 2.29 5.33
C PHE A 196 3.37 0.98 6.03
N SER A 197 3.58 -0.09 5.24
CA SER A 197 3.99 -1.42 5.70
C SER A 197 5.33 -1.85 5.11
N GLY A 198 6.20 -2.42 5.95
CA GLY A 198 7.53 -2.89 5.55
C GLY A 198 7.50 -4.07 4.59
N HIS A 199 6.55 -5.00 4.75
CA HIS A 199 6.47 -6.20 3.91
C HIS A 199 6.08 -5.94 2.44
N LYS A 200 5.79 -4.70 2.06
CA LYS A 200 5.55 -4.29 0.68
C LYS A 200 6.79 -3.71 0.00
N ILE A 201 7.87 -3.53 0.77
CA ILE A 201 9.15 -2.97 0.34
C ILE A 201 10.33 -3.89 0.72
N TYR A 202 10.14 -5.19 0.60
CA TYR A 202 11.17 -6.23 0.84
C TYR A 202 11.71 -6.30 2.26
N CYS A 203 10.91 -5.84 3.24
CA CYS A 203 11.13 -6.05 4.66
C CYS A 203 10.19 -7.12 5.23
N PHE A 204 10.20 -7.31 6.53
CA PHE A 204 9.39 -8.28 7.25
C PHE A 204 7.94 -7.81 7.42
N LYS A 205 7.03 -8.78 7.60
CA LYS A 205 5.72 -8.56 8.23
C LYS A 205 5.92 -8.17 9.69
N GLY A 206 4.95 -7.47 10.28
CA GLY A 206 5.00 -7.07 11.69
C GLY A 206 5.74 -5.76 11.95
N ILE A 207 6.14 -5.04 10.90
CA ILE A 207 6.71 -3.69 10.99
C ILE A 207 6.15 -2.78 9.91
N GLY A 208 5.90 -1.53 10.26
CA GLY A 208 5.51 -0.43 9.40
C GLY A 208 5.63 0.89 10.16
N GLY A 209 5.00 1.93 9.66
CA GLY A 209 5.06 3.22 10.30
C GLY A 209 3.92 4.16 9.92
N LEU A 210 3.74 5.13 10.79
CA LEU A 210 2.94 6.33 10.55
C LEU A 210 3.88 7.54 10.58
N ILE A 211 3.91 8.30 9.52
CA ILE A 211 4.43 9.66 9.52
C ILE A 211 3.32 10.55 10.06
N LYS A 212 3.62 11.39 11.04
CA LYS A 212 2.69 12.34 11.66
C LYS A 212 3.37 13.70 11.76
N LYS A 213 2.86 14.71 11.07
CA LYS A 213 3.41 16.08 11.17
C LYS A 213 3.45 16.56 12.62
N LYS A 214 4.54 17.22 13.01
CA LYS A 214 4.91 17.51 14.40
C LYS A 214 3.78 18.17 15.22
N ASN A 215 3.12 19.16 14.66
CA ASN A 215 2.18 20.01 15.38
C ASN A 215 0.76 19.42 15.53
N ILE A 216 0.51 18.21 15.03
CA ILE A 216 -0.81 17.60 15.08
C ILE A 216 -0.99 16.83 16.40
N LYS A 217 -2.11 17.07 17.07
CA LYS A 217 -2.50 16.30 18.26
C LYS A 217 -3.02 14.93 17.83
N LEU A 218 -2.47 13.90 18.41
CA LEU A 218 -2.85 12.51 18.15
C LEU A 218 -2.97 11.76 19.48
N SER A 219 -4.09 11.10 19.71
CA SER A 219 -4.25 10.21 20.86
C SER A 219 -3.75 8.81 20.52
N PRO A 220 -2.98 8.17 21.42
CA PRO A 220 -2.52 6.80 21.21
C PRO A 220 -3.71 5.81 21.24
N LEU A 221 -3.63 4.75 20.47
CA LEU A 221 -4.56 3.61 20.58
C LEU A 221 -4.02 2.52 21.51
N ILE A 222 -2.69 2.45 21.65
CA ILE A 222 -2.00 1.51 22.53
C ILE A 222 -1.35 2.32 23.66
N HIS A 223 -1.93 2.24 24.85
CA HIS A 223 -1.49 2.96 26.04
C HIS A 223 -0.43 2.19 26.82
N GLY A 224 0.46 2.89 27.50
CA GLY A 224 1.49 2.31 28.38
C GLY A 224 2.66 3.25 28.60
N GLY A 225 3.84 2.69 28.83
CA GLY A 225 5.07 3.45 29.04
C GLY A 225 5.55 4.18 27.77
N LYS A 226 6.34 5.22 27.96
CA LYS A 226 7.01 5.93 26.86
C LYS A 226 8.04 4.99 26.21
N SER A 227 7.93 4.80 24.93
CA SER A 227 8.81 3.98 24.10
C SER A 227 9.67 4.86 23.18
N THR A 228 9.66 4.62 21.86
CA THR A 228 10.26 5.55 20.89
C THR A 228 9.45 6.84 20.81
N THR A 229 8.13 6.75 21.03
CA THR A 229 7.22 7.90 21.06
C THR A 229 6.13 7.71 22.13
N ILE A 230 5.42 8.80 22.46
CA ILE A 230 4.23 8.77 23.35
C ILE A 230 2.97 8.26 22.62
N PHE A 231 3.01 8.13 21.29
CA PHE A 231 1.84 7.80 20.47
C PHE A 231 1.64 6.29 20.29
N ARG A 232 2.67 5.48 20.60
CA ARG A 232 2.59 4.02 20.52
C ARG A 232 3.48 3.37 21.57
N SER A 233 2.87 2.81 22.59
CA SER A 233 3.58 2.14 23.68
C SER A 233 4.06 0.73 23.30
N GLY A 234 5.02 0.22 24.05
CA GLY A 234 5.61 -1.12 23.92
C GLY A 234 7.11 -1.09 23.67
N THR A 235 7.81 -2.15 24.04
CA THR A 235 9.25 -2.28 23.78
C THR A 235 9.51 -2.24 22.27
N PRO A 236 10.37 -1.32 21.78
CA PRO A 236 10.63 -1.22 20.35
C PRO A 236 11.35 -2.47 19.83
N PRO A 237 10.87 -3.08 18.72
CA PRO A 237 11.56 -4.20 18.09
C PRO A 237 12.75 -3.68 17.28
N THR A 238 13.90 -3.52 17.93
CA THR A 238 15.13 -2.91 17.36
C THR A 238 15.52 -3.56 16.04
N GLU A 239 15.47 -4.90 16.00
CA GLU A 239 15.81 -5.71 14.83
C GLU A 239 14.90 -5.45 13.63
N LEU A 240 13.60 -5.29 13.85
CA LEU A 240 12.63 -4.98 12.79
C LEU A 240 12.75 -3.53 12.33
N ILE A 241 12.94 -2.58 13.26
CA ILE A 241 13.09 -1.15 12.94
C ILE A 241 14.35 -0.92 12.10
N SER A 242 15.47 -1.49 12.50
CA SER A 242 16.73 -1.36 11.78
C SER A 242 16.69 -2.09 10.42
N SER A 243 16.01 -3.24 10.35
CA SER A 243 15.78 -3.95 9.09
C SER A 243 14.89 -3.18 8.12
N LEU A 244 13.89 -2.46 8.65
CA LEU A 244 13.04 -1.57 7.85
C LEU A 244 13.90 -0.45 7.24
N SER A 245 14.76 0.20 8.01
CA SER A 245 15.72 1.19 7.50
C SER A 245 16.62 0.62 6.40
N LYS A 246 17.10 -0.62 6.58
CA LYS A 246 17.91 -1.31 5.56
C LYS A 246 17.12 -1.51 4.25
N SER A 247 15.82 -1.81 4.35
CA SER A 247 14.92 -1.94 3.19
C SER A 247 14.76 -0.61 2.43
N PHE A 248 14.64 0.53 3.12
CA PHE A 248 14.60 1.84 2.46
C PHE A 248 15.86 2.13 1.62
N ASN A 249 17.02 1.67 2.08
CA ASN A 249 18.28 1.85 1.36
C ASN A 249 18.31 1.11 0.01
N LEU A 250 17.48 0.06 -0.19
CA LEU A 250 17.38 -0.65 -1.47
C LEU A 250 16.91 0.26 -2.61
N PHE A 251 16.16 1.32 -2.29
CA PHE A 251 15.52 2.19 -3.28
C PHE A 251 16.23 3.54 -3.44
N LYS A 252 17.14 3.89 -2.54
CA LYS A 252 17.72 5.23 -2.44
C LYS A 252 18.29 5.78 -3.75
N THR A 253 18.84 4.91 -4.59
CA THR A 253 19.48 5.29 -5.86
C THR A 253 18.88 4.60 -7.08
N SER A 254 17.95 3.67 -6.90
CA SER A 254 17.46 2.80 -7.98
C SER A 254 15.97 2.97 -8.28
N LEU A 255 15.24 3.80 -7.53
CA LEU A 255 13.78 3.92 -7.64
C LEU A 255 13.34 4.23 -9.09
N GLY A 256 13.90 5.26 -9.73
CA GLY A 256 13.55 5.63 -11.09
C GLY A 256 13.92 4.56 -12.12
N ALA A 257 15.10 3.94 -11.99
CA ALA A 257 15.50 2.85 -12.87
C ALA A 257 14.59 1.62 -12.73
N ASN A 258 14.26 1.25 -11.49
CA ASN A 258 13.34 0.16 -11.20
C ASN A 258 11.94 0.44 -11.75
N TYR A 259 11.46 1.67 -11.62
CA TYR A 259 10.17 2.08 -12.19
C TYR A 259 10.13 1.91 -13.71
N LEU A 260 11.16 2.38 -14.42
CA LEU A 260 11.26 2.26 -15.88
C LEU A 260 11.39 0.81 -16.33
N TYR A 261 12.15 0.00 -15.63
CA TYR A 261 12.25 -1.44 -15.89
C TYR A 261 10.89 -2.13 -15.78
N VAL A 262 10.19 -1.92 -14.67
CA VAL A 262 8.86 -2.52 -14.45
C VAL A 262 7.84 -1.99 -15.46
N LYS A 263 7.92 -0.70 -15.85
CA LYS A 263 7.08 -0.12 -16.91
C LYS A 263 7.27 -0.84 -18.23
N ASN A 264 8.49 -1.19 -18.60
CA ASN A 264 8.77 -1.96 -19.82
C ASN A 264 8.17 -3.37 -19.75
N LEU A 265 8.31 -4.07 -18.61
CA LEU A 265 7.69 -5.39 -18.41
C LEU A 265 6.16 -5.31 -18.51
N ASN A 266 5.56 -4.34 -17.83
CA ASN A 266 4.11 -4.14 -17.84
C ASN A 266 3.59 -3.84 -19.26
N SER A 267 4.26 -2.98 -20.04
CA SER A 267 3.87 -2.65 -21.40
C SER A 267 3.93 -3.88 -22.33
N LYS A 268 4.96 -4.72 -22.20
CA LYS A 268 5.05 -5.99 -22.92
C LYS A 268 3.88 -6.90 -22.57
N LEU A 269 3.56 -7.03 -21.27
CA LEU A 269 2.47 -7.86 -20.80
C LEU A 269 1.11 -7.36 -21.35
N GLN A 270 0.84 -6.06 -21.26
CA GLN A 270 -0.39 -5.47 -21.80
C GLN A 270 -0.54 -5.76 -23.31
N THR A 271 0.54 -5.60 -24.10
CA THR A 271 0.53 -5.87 -25.54
C THR A 271 0.13 -7.31 -25.84
N GLU A 272 0.63 -8.27 -25.08
CA GLU A 272 0.30 -9.70 -25.29
C GLU A 272 -1.14 -10.01 -24.86
N LEU A 273 -1.59 -9.52 -23.72
CA LEU A 273 -2.92 -9.81 -23.18
C LEU A 273 -4.04 -9.17 -23.99
N THR A 274 -3.83 -8.00 -24.58
CA THR A 274 -4.84 -7.30 -25.41
C THR A 274 -5.07 -7.92 -26.80
N LYS A 275 -4.33 -8.97 -27.16
CA LYS A 275 -4.62 -9.77 -28.35
C LYS A 275 -5.95 -10.53 -28.26
N TYR A 276 -6.46 -10.74 -27.04
CA TYR A 276 -7.71 -11.45 -26.79
C TYR A 276 -8.87 -10.47 -26.66
N PRO A 277 -9.94 -10.60 -27.47
CA PRO A 277 -11.03 -9.63 -27.52
C PRO A 277 -11.89 -9.59 -26.24
N ASN A 278 -11.85 -10.64 -25.43
CA ASN A 278 -12.55 -10.72 -24.15
C ASN A 278 -11.69 -10.31 -22.93
N VAL A 279 -10.46 -9.84 -23.19
CA VAL A 279 -9.58 -9.28 -22.14
C VAL A 279 -9.67 -7.76 -22.11
N PHE A 280 -10.02 -7.22 -20.95
CA PHE A 280 -10.15 -5.78 -20.71
C PHE A 280 -9.14 -5.34 -19.67
N ILE A 281 -8.32 -4.35 -19.96
CA ILE A 281 -7.44 -3.72 -18.97
C ILE A 281 -8.28 -2.81 -18.08
N ASN A 282 -8.14 -2.96 -16.76
CA ASN A 282 -8.77 -2.11 -15.76
C ASN A 282 -7.81 -1.03 -15.25
N SER A 283 -6.50 -1.30 -15.27
CA SER A 283 -5.49 -0.29 -14.99
C SER A 283 -5.55 0.84 -16.00
N THR A 284 -5.40 2.09 -15.54
CA THR A 284 -5.49 3.30 -16.36
C THR A 284 -4.11 3.91 -16.60
N GLU A 285 -4.03 5.00 -17.36
CA GLU A 285 -2.80 5.78 -17.53
C GLU A 285 -2.23 6.34 -16.23
N HIS A 286 -3.07 6.47 -15.17
CA HIS A 286 -2.65 6.86 -13.83
C HIS A 286 -2.21 5.69 -12.96
N SER A 287 -2.30 4.45 -13.45
CA SER A 287 -1.82 3.29 -12.69
C SER A 287 -0.30 3.20 -12.71
N ILE A 288 0.30 2.89 -11.54
CA ILE A 288 1.73 2.59 -11.48
C ILE A 288 2.02 1.26 -12.20
N PRO A 289 3.16 1.12 -12.89
CA PRO A 289 3.43 -0.06 -13.71
C PRO A 289 3.62 -1.34 -12.91
N HIS A 290 3.76 -1.26 -11.59
CA HIS A 290 3.90 -2.41 -10.71
C HIS A 290 2.60 -3.22 -10.54
N ILE A 291 1.45 -2.67 -10.94
CA ILE A 291 0.15 -3.30 -10.78
C ILE A 291 -0.58 -3.26 -12.12
N LEU A 292 -0.88 -4.42 -12.66
CA LEU A 292 -1.75 -4.58 -13.82
C LEU A 292 -2.99 -5.36 -13.39
N ASN A 293 -4.15 -4.75 -13.58
CA ASN A 293 -5.44 -5.41 -13.37
C ASN A 293 -6.14 -5.58 -14.70
N ILE A 294 -6.59 -6.80 -14.97
CA ILE A 294 -7.37 -7.14 -16.18
C ILE A 294 -8.62 -7.91 -15.80
N SER A 295 -9.64 -7.83 -16.63
CA SER A 295 -10.82 -8.71 -16.59
C SER A 295 -10.87 -9.58 -17.80
N ILE A 296 -11.20 -10.86 -17.65
CA ILE A 296 -11.33 -11.83 -18.74
C ILE A 296 -12.79 -12.27 -18.77
N ILE A 297 -13.59 -11.61 -19.60
CA ILE A 297 -15.04 -11.81 -19.63
C ILE A 297 -15.36 -13.26 -19.98
N ASP A 298 -16.39 -13.81 -19.31
CA ASP A 298 -16.87 -15.18 -19.39
C ASP A 298 -15.90 -16.25 -18.82
N ILE A 299 -14.84 -15.82 -18.12
CA ILE A 299 -13.92 -16.69 -17.40
C ILE A 299 -13.97 -16.35 -15.89
N ASN A 300 -14.12 -17.39 -15.04
CA ASN A 300 -14.06 -17.22 -13.60
C ASN A 300 -12.61 -16.95 -13.14
N ALA A 301 -12.42 -15.85 -12.42
CA ALA A 301 -11.10 -15.44 -11.96
C ALA A 301 -10.40 -16.50 -11.06
N ASN A 302 -11.16 -17.27 -10.27
CA ASN A 302 -10.60 -18.31 -9.42
C ASN A 302 -10.16 -19.54 -10.21
N ASP A 303 -10.80 -19.84 -11.34
CA ASP A 303 -10.44 -21.01 -12.16
C ASP A 303 -9.14 -20.78 -12.92
N ILE A 304 -8.96 -19.58 -13.50
CA ILE A 304 -7.67 -19.22 -14.10
C ILE A 304 -6.56 -19.18 -13.04
N GLN A 305 -6.81 -18.64 -11.84
CA GLN A 305 -5.82 -18.65 -10.76
C GLN A 305 -5.38 -20.08 -10.41
N LYS A 306 -6.33 -21.01 -10.22
CA LYS A 306 -6.03 -22.43 -9.94
C LYS A 306 -5.28 -23.12 -11.06
N TYR A 307 -5.58 -22.77 -12.33
CA TYR A 307 -4.88 -23.32 -13.48
C TYR A 307 -3.40 -22.91 -13.47
N PHE A 308 -3.11 -21.62 -13.21
CA PHE A 308 -1.74 -21.12 -13.12
C PHE A 308 -0.98 -21.66 -11.92
N GLU A 309 -1.65 -21.80 -10.76
CA GLU A 309 -1.07 -22.37 -9.55
C GLU A 309 -0.53 -23.79 -9.76
N LYS A 310 -1.21 -24.65 -10.56
CA LYS A 310 -0.72 -25.95 -10.95
C LYS A 310 0.63 -25.91 -11.71
N HIS A 311 0.97 -24.77 -12.28
CA HIS A 311 2.21 -24.51 -13.00
C HIS A 311 3.19 -23.63 -12.24
N ASN A 312 2.98 -23.48 -10.91
CA ASN A 312 3.79 -22.64 -10.00
C ASN A 312 3.85 -21.15 -10.36
N ILE A 313 2.79 -20.62 -10.97
CA ILE A 313 2.64 -19.19 -11.26
C ILE A 313 1.55 -18.62 -10.35
N TYR A 314 1.90 -17.59 -9.57
CA TYR A 314 1.06 -17.05 -8.50
C TYR A 314 0.74 -15.57 -8.75
N PHE A 315 -0.54 -15.23 -8.75
CA PHE A 315 -1.08 -13.86 -8.81
C PHE A 315 -2.40 -13.80 -8.02
N SER A 316 -3.01 -12.64 -7.84
CA SER A 316 -4.26 -12.48 -7.10
C SER A 316 -5.46 -12.27 -8.01
N THR A 317 -6.64 -12.72 -7.57
CA THR A 317 -7.94 -12.45 -8.25
C THR A 317 -8.61 -11.18 -7.71
N LYS A 318 -8.28 -10.77 -6.47
CA LYS A 318 -8.75 -9.54 -5.80
C LYS A 318 -7.76 -9.18 -4.71
N ALA A 319 -7.96 -8.07 -4.02
CA ALA A 319 -7.11 -7.73 -2.87
C ALA A 319 -7.13 -8.88 -1.85
N ALA A 320 -5.95 -9.29 -1.37
CA ALA A 320 -5.78 -10.44 -0.46
C ALA A 320 -6.58 -10.34 0.86
N CYS A 321 -7.06 -9.14 1.21
CA CYS A 321 -7.86 -8.85 2.41
C CYS A 321 -9.35 -8.62 2.11
N ALA A 322 -9.83 -8.90 0.88
CA ALA A 322 -11.24 -8.74 0.55
C ALA A 322 -12.07 -9.86 1.21
N SER A 323 -13.23 -9.49 1.76
CA SER A 323 -14.23 -10.42 2.28
C SER A 323 -14.73 -11.37 1.19
N SER A 324 -15.47 -12.42 1.57
CA SER A 324 -15.95 -13.53 0.74
C SER A 324 -16.90 -13.16 -0.43
N GLU A 325 -17.01 -11.89 -0.81
CA GLU A 325 -17.75 -11.49 -2.00
C GLU A 325 -17.01 -11.92 -3.27
N ASP A 326 -17.73 -12.54 -4.20
CA ASP A 326 -17.17 -13.08 -5.44
C ASP A 326 -16.74 -12.01 -6.45
N VAL A 327 -16.94 -10.72 -6.13
CA VAL A 327 -16.79 -9.58 -7.03
C VAL A 327 -15.78 -8.56 -6.46
N SER A 328 -14.88 -8.04 -7.30
CA SER A 328 -13.99 -6.96 -6.93
C SER A 328 -14.74 -5.65 -6.72
N ARG A 329 -14.75 -5.13 -5.49
CA ARG A 329 -15.35 -3.84 -5.16
C ARG A 329 -14.68 -2.69 -5.92
N ASN A 330 -13.34 -2.70 -6.03
CA ASN A 330 -12.61 -1.61 -6.67
C ASN A 330 -12.89 -1.56 -8.18
N ILE A 331 -12.95 -2.72 -8.84
CA ILE A 331 -13.34 -2.79 -10.26
C ILE A 331 -14.80 -2.36 -10.45
N LEU A 332 -15.70 -2.79 -9.57
CA LEU A 332 -17.10 -2.37 -9.63
C LEU A 332 -17.24 -0.84 -9.44
N THR A 333 -16.51 -0.28 -8.48
CA THR A 333 -16.48 1.17 -8.22
C THR A 333 -15.97 1.96 -9.43
N LEU A 334 -14.93 1.46 -10.11
CA LEU A 334 -14.34 2.14 -11.26
C LEU A 334 -15.17 2.00 -12.53
N THR A 335 -15.67 0.78 -12.81
CA THR A 335 -16.23 0.44 -14.12
C THR A 335 -17.76 0.41 -14.13
N ASN A 336 -18.39 0.29 -12.97
CA ASN A 336 -19.81 -0.03 -12.81
C ASN A 336 -20.25 -1.27 -13.63
N ASP A 337 -19.32 -2.22 -13.85
CA ASP A 337 -19.53 -3.44 -14.64
C ASP A 337 -19.32 -4.68 -13.76
N PRO A 338 -20.40 -5.36 -13.33
CA PRO A 338 -20.31 -6.57 -12.52
C PRO A 338 -19.58 -7.73 -13.20
N LYS A 339 -19.65 -7.85 -14.52
CA LYS A 339 -18.94 -8.91 -15.26
C LYS A 339 -17.43 -8.71 -15.19
N ARG A 340 -16.98 -7.47 -15.44
CA ARG A 340 -15.56 -7.12 -15.27
C ARG A 340 -15.10 -7.33 -13.83
N ALA A 341 -15.91 -6.92 -12.86
CA ALA A 341 -15.58 -7.07 -11.45
C ALA A 341 -15.49 -8.53 -10.98
N ALA A 342 -16.32 -9.44 -11.54
CA ALA A 342 -16.30 -10.86 -11.20
C ALA A 342 -15.16 -11.65 -11.88
N SER A 343 -14.67 -11.18 -13.04
CA SER A 343 -13.65 -11.86 -13.85
C SER A 343 -12.27 -11.21 -13.75
N SER A 344 -12.04 -10.33 -12.78
CA SER A 344 -10.80 -9.58 -12.67
C SER A 344 -9.69 -10.35 -11.99
N ILE A 345 -8.47 -10.22 -12.52
CA ILE A 345 -7.22 -10.70 -11.92
C ILE A 345 -6.23 -9.54 -11.80
N ARG A 346 -5.38 -9.61 -10.76
CA ARG A 346 -4.31 -8.65 -10.54
C ARG A 346 -2.95 -9.32 -10.68
N ILE A 347 -2.15 -8.83 -11.61
CA ILE A 347 -0.77 -9.22 -11.82
C ILE A 347 0.10 -8.09 -11.26
N SER A 348 0.93 -8.37 -10.27
CA SER A 348 1.80 -7.35 -9.70
C SER A 348 3.27 -7.69 -9.86
N LEU A 349 3.97 -6.78 -10.53
CA LEU A 349 5.35 -6.89 -10.95
C LEU A 349 6.31 -6.23 -9.97
N SER A 350 7.58 -6.57 -10.09
CA SER A 350 8.67 -6.07 -9.27
C SER A 350 9.91 -5.85 -10.12
N TYR A 351 10.87 -5.09 -9.64
CA TYR A 351 12.21 -5.04 -10.21
C TYR A 351 12.95 -6.39 -10.11
N LYS A 352 12.41 -7.33 -9.33
CA LYS A 352 12.91 -8.72 -9.23
C LYS A 352 12.24 -9.66 -10.24
N THR A 353 11.16 -9.25 -10.89
CA THR A 353 10.52 -10.01 -11.96
C THR A 353 11.39 -9.98 -13.20
N ASP A 354 11.74 -11.13 -13.76
CA ASP A 354 12.53 -11.20 -14.99
C ASP A 354 11.67 -11.45 -16.26
N GLU A 355 12.27 -11.22 -17.42
CA GLU A 355 11.58 -11.41 -18.71
C GLU A 355 11.25 -12.88 -19.00
N LYS A 356 11.98 -13.84 -18.42
CA LYS A 356 11.71 -15.27 -18.59
C LYS A 356 10.45 -15.66 -17.84
N GLU A 357 10.28 -15.16 -16.61
CA GLU A 357 9.05 -15.34 -15.82
C GLU A 357 7.84 -14.79 -16.59
N LEU A 358 7.97 -13.57 -17.14
CA LEU A 358 6.91 -12.95 -17.93
C LEU A 358 6.56 -13.76 -19.18
N ARG A 359 7.57 -14.23 -19.95
CA ARG A 359 7.34 -15.11 -21.11
C ARG A 359 6.65 -16.42 -20.73
N SER A 360 7.01 -17.00 -19.58
CA SER A 360 6.38 -18.23 -19.08
C SER A 360 4.91 -17.99 -18.74
N PHE A 361 4.60 -16.85 -18.10
CA PHE A 361 3.22 -16.44 -17.84
C PHE A 361 2.42 -16.28 -19.14
N ILE A 362 2.93 -15.53 -20.11
CA ILE A 362 2.26 -15.28 -21.39
C ILE A 362 2.00 -16.59 -22.13
N LYS A 363 3.00 -17.46 -22.22
CA LYS A 363 2.84 -18.77 -22.88
C LYS A 363 1.74 -19.61 -22.24
N LEU A 364 1.68 -19.64 -20.90
CA LEU A 364 0.63 -20.38 -20.20
C LEU A 364 -0.74 -19.71 -20.37
N PHE A 365 -0.77 -18.39 -20.47
CA PHE A 365 -1.99 -17.63 -20.72
C PHE A 365 -2.55 -17.96 -22.11
N ASP A 366 -1.69 -18.00 -23.13
CA ASP A 366 -2.07 -18.39 -24.50
C ASP A 366 -2.67 -19.80 -24.53
N GLN A 367 -2.03 -20.77 -23.85
CA GLN A 367 -2.52 -22.15 -23.74
C GLN A 367 -3.90 -22.20 -23.07
N TYR A 368 -4.06 -21.52 -21.95
CA TYR A 368 -5.33 -21.46 -21.23
C TYR A 368 -6.46 -20.87 -22.10
N MET A 369 -6.17 -19.78 -22.82
CA MET A 369 -7.17 -19.13 -23.69
C MET A 369 -7.55 -19.99 -24.89
N GLU A 370 -6.63 -20.82 -25.39
CA GLU A 370 -6.93 -21.80 -26.47
C GLU A 370 -7.82 -22.93 -25.94
N GLU A 371 -7.52 -23.50 -24.76
CA GLU A 371 -8.33 -24.53 -24.11
C GLU A 371 -9.76 -24.05 -23.88
N MET A 372 -9.93 -22.83 -23.34
CA MET A 372 -11.25 -22.23 -23.08
C MET A 372 -12.08 -21.99 -24.34
N LYS A 373 -11.46 -21.70 -25.51
CA LYS A 373 -12.18 -21.57 -26.78
C LYS A 373 -12.81 -22.89 -27.22
N HIS A 374 -12.17 -24.02 -26.91
CA HIS A 374 -12.68 -25.36 -27.26
C HIS A 374 -13.79 -25.85 -26.33
N GLU A 375 -13.88 -25.32 -25.11
CA GLU A 375 -14.96 -25.68 -24.18
C GLU A 375 -16.24 -24.86 -24.39
N ILE A 376 -16.16 -23.68 -25.02
CA ILE A 376 -17.30 -22.78 -25.28
C ILE A 376 -17.96 -23.06 -26.63
N ASN A 377 -17.27 -23.74 -27.57
CA ASN A 377 -17.80 -24.17 -28.87
C ASN A 377 -18.31 -25.62 -28.82
#